data_d073e6d2ac0ac74fd9c12dfbb56811d0
#
_entry.id   d073e6d2ac0ac74fd9c12dfbb56811d0
#
_cell.length_a   1.000
_cell.length_b   1.000
_cell.length_c   1.000
_cell.angle_alpha   90.00
_cell.angle_beta   90.00
_cell.angle_gamma   90.00
#
_symmetry.space_group_name_H-M   'P 1'
#
loop_
_entity.id
_entity.type
_entity.pdbx_description
1 polymer ?
#
loop_
_entity_poly.entity_id
_entity_poly.type
_entity_poly.pdbx_seq_one_letter_code
_entity_poly.pdbx_strand_id
1 'polypeptide(L)'
;RRRESELAEIQAFSASTSCLMEAVTRSLDDPHAERCGRCANCAGAIVSAEVEHEAVLRAVEFLRRAHRPIEPRKRSPQGVGPGGTVIPADERAEEGRALSIWGDAGWGSVVQTGKYEDQVFGDDLVKAAAEMVRSWNPQPAPEWVTCVPSLRHPQLVNEFAERLAEALRLPFDPVLVKSRDRPPQKMLQNSSHQAANVFGAFSIDGPLRRLGPVLLVDDIVDSRWTFSECARVLRLEGVAAVHPRHEDVED
;
A
#
# COMPACT_ATOMS: atom_id res chain seq x y z
N ARG A 1 -8.05 22.91 -17.26
CA ARG A 1 -7.29 24.02 -17.89
C ARG A 1 -6.14 24.50 -17.02
N ARG A 2 -6.38 24.92 -15.72
CA ARG A 2 -5.29 25.39 -14.85
C ARG A 2 -4.26 24.28 -14.56
N ARG A 3 -4.71 23.06 -14.19
CA ARG A 3 -3.84 21.91 -13.97
C ARG A 3 -3.09 21.47 -15.23
N GLU A 4 -3.69 21.60 -16.39
CA GLU A 4 -3.03 21.26 -17.67
C GLU A 4 -1.90 22.26 -17.98
N SER A 5 -2.13 23.56 -17.67
CA SER A 5 -1.08 24.60 -17.79
C SER A 5 0.07 24.34 -16.80
N GLU A 6 -0.24 24.07 -15.54
CA GLU A 6 0.73 23.75 -14.50
C GLU A 6 1.58 22.51 -14.87
N LEU A 7 0.94 21.46 -15.41
CA LEU A 7 1.66 20.26 -15.87
C LEU A 7 2.58 20.57 -17.07
N ALA A 8 2.12 21.37 -18.02
CA ALA A 8 2.94 21.79 -19.16
C ALA A 8 4.15 22.63 -18.72
N GLU A 9 3.99 23.49 -17.71
CA GLU A 9 5.11 24.25 -17.12
C GLU A 9 6.14 23.34 -16.45
N ILE A 10 5.70 22.33 -15.69
CA ILE A 10 6.59 21.33 -15.06
C ILE A 10 7.33 20.53 -16.14
N GLN A 11 6.64 20.11 -17.19
CA GLN A 11 7.26 19.40 -18.32
C GLN A 11 8.29 20.27 -19.05
N ALA A 12 7.97 21.54 -19.30
CA ALA A 12 8.89 22.51 -19.91
C ALA A 12 10.11 22.74 -19.00
N PHE A 13 9.91 22.85 -17.69
CA PHE A 13 10.99 22.99 -16.71
C PHE A 13 11.92 21.76 -16.73
N SER A 14 11.37 20.55 -16.71
CA SER A 14 12.17 19.31 -16.73
C SER A 14 12.98 19.12 -18.02
N ALA A 15 12.48 19.61 -19.15
CA ALA A 15 13.15 19.56 -20.45
C ALA A 15 14.08 20.77 -20.72
N SER A 16 14.11 21.75 -19.83
CA SER A 16 14.87 23.00 -20.02
C SER A 16 16.38 22.77 -19.97
N THR A 17 17.10 23.42 -20.86
CA THR A 17 18.56 23.54 -20.84
C THR A 17 19.03 24.85 -20.21
N SER A 18 18.12 25.75 -19.86
CA SER A 18 18.39 27.02 -19.18
C SER A 18 18.66 26.82 -17.69
N CYS A 19 19.06 27.86 -16.99
CA CYS A 19 19.29 27.79 -15.55
C CYS A 19 18.01 27.40 -14.80
N LEU A 20 18.04 26.26 -14.10
CA LEU A 20 16.88 25.74 -13.38
C LEU A 20 16.48 26.65 -12.22
N MET A 21 17.43 27.21 -11.49
CA MET A 21 17.16 28.13 -10.38
C MET A 21 16.55 29.46 -10.85
N GLU A 22 17.03 30.00 -11.94
CA GLU A 22 16.44 31.20 -12.56
C GLU A 22 14.98 30.94 -12.99
N ALA A 23 14.70 29.78 -13.57
CA ALA A 23 13.34 29.41 -13.96
C ALA A 23 12.41 29.31 -12.73
N VAL A 24 12.89 28.73 -11.64
CA VAL A 24 12.11 28.63 -10.38
C VAL A 24 11.88 30.00 -9.75
N THR A 25 12.93 30.82 -9.60
CA THR A 25 12.80 32.15 -8.98
C THR A 25 11.91 33.07 -9.81
N ARG A 26 11.97 32.98 -11.14
CA ARG A 26 11.10 33.70 -12.05
C ARG A 26 9.64 33.28 -11.93
N SER A 27 9.36 31.98 -11.77
CA SER A 27 7.99 31.49 -11.54
C SER A 27 7.43 31.86 -10.17
N LEU A 28 8.27 32.32 -9.24
CA LEU A 28 7.92 32.87 -7.93
C LEU A 28 7.89 34.41 -7.91
N ASP A 29 7.84 35.04 -9.09
CA ASP A 29 7.79 36.50 -9.27
C ASP A 29 9.00 37.25 -8.68
N ASP A 30 10.16 36.60 -8.57
CA ASP A 30 11.40 37.25 -8.12
C ASP A 30 11.94 38.22 -9.20
N PRO A 31 11.94 39.54 -8.92
CA PRO A 31 12.44 40.53 -9.89
C PRO A 31 13.95 40.45 -10.11
N HIS A 32 14.67 39.73 -9.25
CA HIS A 32 16.12 39.52 -9.33
C HIS A 32 16.50 38.13 -9.82
N ALA A 33 15.59 37.46 -10.52
CA ALA A 33 15.83 36.11 -11.06
C ALA A 33 17.00 36.14 -12.06
N GLU A 34 18.11 35.50 -11.70
CA GLU A 34 19.34 35.45 -12.50
C GLU A 34 19.95 34.04 -12.54
N ARG A 35 20.89 33.84 -13.45
CA ARG A 35 21.63 32.59 -13.63
C ARG A 35 22.44 32.25 -12.36
N CYS A 36 22.18 31.11 -11.75
CA CYS A 36 22.77 30.73 -10.45
C CYS A 36 24.22 30.22 -10.51
N GLY A 37 24.70 29.76 -11.66
CA GLY A 37 26.05 29.21 -11.83
C GLY A 37 26.31 27.83 -11.24
N ARG A 38 25.33 27.24 -10.47
CA ARG A 38 25.52 26.02 -9.65
C ARG A 38 24.53 24.91 -9.89
N CYS A 39 23.45 25.11 -10.64
CA CYS A 39 22.53 24.03 -10.97
C CYS A 39 23.13 23.13 -12.07
N ALA A 40 22.51 21.95 -12.28
CA ALA A 40 22.98 20.97 -13.25
C ALA A 40 23.14 21.58 -14.68
N ASN A 41 22.25 22.48 -15.09
CA ASN A 41 22.33 23.16 -16.41
C ASN A 41 23.40 24.28 -16.46
N CYS A 42 23.86 24.76 -15.32
CA CYS A 42 24.93 25.79 -15.27
C CYS A 42 26.31 25.18 -15.09
N ALA A 43 26.45 24.20 -14.22
CA ALA A 43 27.74 23.64 -13.78
C ALA A 43 28.00 22.22 -14.29
N GLY A 44 27.02 21.61 -14.99
CA GLY A 44 27.03 20.19 -15.35
C GLY A 44 26.46 19.28 -14.25
N ALA A 45 26.43 17.99 -14.52
CA ALA A 45 25.89 16.99 -13.55
C ALA A 45 26.73 17.02 -12.27
N ILE A 46 26.05 17.31 -11.14
CA ILE A 46 26.66 17.36 -9.80
C ILE A 46 26.84 15.95 -9.24
N VAL A 47 25.99 15.01 -9.68
CA VAL A 47 26.01 13.61 -9.27
C VAL A 47 26.29 12.74 -10.48
N SER A 48 27.23 11.81 -10.35
CA SER A 48 27.50 10.81 -11.41
C SER A 48 26.27 9.95 -11.64
N ALA A 49 25.95 9.71 -12.92
CA ALA A 49 24.97 8.70 -13.30
C ALA A 49 25.53 7.27 -13.20
N GLU A 50 26.86 7.12 -13.10
CA GLU A 50 27.50 5.83 -12.88
C GLU A 50 27.45 5.48 -11.41
N VAL A 51 26.80 4.37 -11.08
CA VAL A 51 26.69 3.83 -9.72
C VAL A 51 27.42 2.49 -9.67
N GLU A 52 28.26 2.31 -8.66
CA GLU A 52 28.94 1.03 -8.45
C GLU A 52 27.92 -0.10 -8.22
N HIS A 53 28.12 -1.23 -8.89
CA HIS A 53 27.20 -2.37 -8.81
C HIS A 53 26.97 -2.83 -7.37
N GLU A 54 28.00 -2.84 -6.53
CA GLU A 54 27.88 -3.18 -5.11
C GLU A 54 27.00 -2.21 -4.32
N ALA A 55 27.03 -0.92 -4.65
CA ALA A 55 26.15 0.07 -4.03
C ALA A 55 24.68 -0.17 -4.40
N VAL A 56 24.42 -0.56 -5.66
CA VAL A 56 23.07 -0.95 -6.11
C VAL A 56 22.56 -2.17 -5.32
N LEU A 57 23.39 -3.22 -5.18
CA LEU A 57 23.01 -4.41 -4.43
C LEU A 57 22.71 -4.10 -2.96
N ARG A 58 23.53 -3.28 -2.30
CA ARG A 58 23.26 -2.83 -0.92
C ARG A 58 21.96 -2.03 -0.82
N ALA A 59 21.67 -1.18 -1.79
CA ALA A 59 20.41 -0.41 -1.81
C ALA A 59 19.19 -1.33 -1.97
N VAL A 60 19.26 -2.31 -2.87
CA VAL A 60 18.18 -3.32 -3.04
C VAL A 60 17.98 -4.12 -1.75
N GLU A 61 19.07 -4.57 -1.10
CA GLU A 61 18.99 -5.29 0.15
C GLU A 61 18.40 -4.43 1.28
N PHE A 62 18.75 -3.16 1.35
CA PHE A 62 18.14 -2.21 2.27
C PHE A 62 16.64 -2.07 2.03
N LEU A 63 16.19 -1.87 0.78
CA LEU A 63 14.78 -1.75 0.43
C LEU A 63 14.01 -3.03 0.77
N ARG A 64 14.61 -4.20 0.57
CA ARG A 64 14.00 -5.49 0.91
C ARG A 64 13.75 -5.69 2.41
N ARG A 65 14.44 -4.94 3.26
CA ARG A 65 14.27 -4.97 4.73
C ARG A 65 13.48 -3.78 5.28
N ALA A 66 13.22 -2.76 4.46
CA ALA A 66 12.58 -1.52 4.87
C ALA A 66 11.04 -1.62 4.83
N HIS A 67 10.48 -2.38 5.76
CA HIS A 67 9.02 -2.55 5.87
C HIS A 67 8.31 -1.24 6.18
N ARG A 68 7.12 -1.04 5.62
CA ARG A 68 6.33 0.18 5.78
C ARG A 68 5.17 -0.01 6.75
N PRO A 69 4.96 0.90 7.72
CA PRO A 69 3.80 0.84 8.60
C PRO A 69 2.51 1.17 7.82
N ILE A 70 1.43 0.47 8.14
CA ILE A 70 0.08 0.75 7.66
C ILE A 70 -0.72 1.28 8.83
N GLU A 71 -0.86 2.58 8.91
CA GLU A 71 -1.67 3.19 9.97
C GLU A 71 -3.16 2.90 9.76
N PRO A 72 -3.90 2.47 10.80
CA PRO A 72 -5.34 2.27 10.70
C PRO A 72 -6.07 3.58 10.46
N ARG A 73 -7.16 3.54 9.70
CA ARG A 73 -8.07 4.68 9.57
C ARG A 73 -8.79 4.91 10.89
N LYS A 74 -8.74 6.14 11.40
CA LYS A 74 -9.37 6.54 12.67
C LYS A 74 -10.68 7.28 12.49
N ARG A 75 -10.98 7.77 11.27
CA ARG A 75 -12.20 8.53 10.94
C ARG A 75 -12.76 8.08 9.59
N SER A 76 -14.07 7.94 9.51
CA SER A 76 -14.79 7.76 8.23
C SER A 76 -15.16 9.11 7.63
N PRO A 77 -15.27 9.24 6.28
CA PRO A 77 -15.80 10.43 5.65
C PRO A 77 -17.27 10.65 6.01
N GLN A 78 -17.76 11.90 5.87
CA GLN A 78 -19.18 12.19 6.03
C GLN A 78 -20.02 11.38 5.03
N GLY A 79 -21.14 10.82 5.50
CA GLY A 79 -22.06 10.02 4.67
C GLY A 79 -21.61 8.59 4.38
N VAL A 80 -20.51 8.13 4.97
CA VAL A 80 -20.04 6.75 4.83
C VAL A 80 -20.06 6.08 6.20
N GLY A 81 -20.71 4.91 6.31
CA GLY A 81 -20.83 4.17 7.54
C GLY A 81 -21.71 4.85 8.59
N PRO A 82 -21.49 4.62 9.87
CA PRO A 82 -22.29 5.18 10.96
C PRO A 82 -22.12 6.70 11.16
N GLY A 83 -21.80 7.44 10.11
CA GLY A 83 -22.04 8.89 10.11
C GLY A 83 -20.87 9.84 10.33
N GLY A 84 -19.81 9.74 9.54
CA GLY A 84 -18.78 10.80 9.45
C GLY A 84 -17.96 11.05 10.72
N THR A 85 -17.90 10.07 11.59
CA THR A 85 -17.38 10.15 12.95
C THR A 85 -16.09 9.36 13.13
N VAL A 86 -15.55 9.39 14.32
CA VAL A 86 -14.45 8.54 14.75
C VAL A 86 -14.90 7.09 14.65
N ILE A 87 -14.14 6.24 13.94
CA ILE A 87 -14.35 4.79 13.93
C ILE A 87 -14.07 4.29 15.35
N PRO A 88 -14.97 3.54 15.99
CA PRO A 88 -14.74 2.98 17.34
C PRO A 88 -13.45 2.16 17.42
N ALA A 89 -12.75 2.21 18.53
CA ALA A 89 -11.47 1.53 18.68
C ALA A 89 -11.59 0.00 18.53
N ASP A 90 -12.71 -0.55 18.97
CA ASP A 90 -13.08 -1.95 18.88
C ASP A 90 -13.54 -2.41 17.49
N GLU A 91 -13.73 -1.49 16.55
CA GLU A 91 -14.02 -1.77 15.13
C GLU A 91 -12.81 -1.54 14.21
N ARG A 92 -11.68 -1.02 14.74
CA ARG A 92 -10.50 -0.70 13.92
C ARG A 92 -9.60 -1.92 13.71
N ALA A 93 -8.83 -1.86 12.62
CA ALA A 93 -7.61 -2.64 12.50
C ALA A 93 -6.54 -2.12 13.47
N GLU A 94 -5.62 -2.97 13.86
CA GLU A 94 -4.36 -2.59 14.45
C GLU A 94 -3.42 -1.96 13.40
N GLU A 95 -2.27 -1.41 13.83
CA GLU A 95 -1.24 -0.98 12.89
C GLU A 95 -0.73 -2.20 12.10
N GLY A 96 -0.69 -2.08 10.79
CA GLY A 96 -0.24 -3.13 9.88
C GLY A 96 1.17 -2.92 9.37
N ARG A 97 1.62 -3.82 8.48
CA ARG A 97 2.90 -3.72 7.77
C ARG A 97 2.78 -4.07 6.29
N ALA A 98 3.47 -3.28 5.45
CA ALA A 98 3.72 -3.57 4.06
C ALA A 98 5.17 -4.01 3.84
N LEU A 99 5.36 -4.94 2.92
CA LEU A 99 6.68 -5.45 2.57
C LEU A 99 7.49 -4.44 1.76
N SER A 100 6.85 -3.67 0.88
CA SER A 100 7.51 -2.75 -0.06
C SER A 100 6.64 -1.55 -0.44
N ILE A 101 7.18 -0.70 -1.31
CA ILE A 101 6.48 0.35 -2.03
C ILE A 101 6.34 -0.06 -3.49
N TRP A 102 5.17 0.21 -4.08
CA TRP A 102 4.84 -0.17 -5.45
C TRP A 102 5.93 0.23 -6.45
N GLY A 103 6.46 -0.77 -7.16
CA GLY A 103 7.49 -0.57 -8.18
C GLY A 103 8.88 -0.28 -7.64
N ASP A 104 9.12 -0.33 -6.32
CA ASP A 104 10.48 -0.19 -5.79
C ASP A 104 11.40 -1.36 -6.23
N ALA A 105 12.71 -1.13 -6.17
CA ALA A 105 13.72 -2.11 -6.56
C ALA A 105 13.89 -3.25 -5.53
N GLY A 106 13.19 -3.18 -4.38
CA GLY A 106 13.21 -4.22 -3.36
C GLY A 106 12.29 -5.38 -3.72
N TRP A 107 11.05 -5.34 -3.20
CA TRP A 107 10.01 -6.32 -3.50
C TRP A 107 8.91 -5.77 -4.42
N GLY A 108 8.78 -4.43 -4.56
CA GLY A 108 7.69 -3.81 -5.31
C GLY A 108 7.61 -4.23 -6.78
N SER A 109 8.76 -4.35 -7.47
CA SER A 109 8.80 -4.86 -8.84
C SER A 109 8.42 -6.35 -8.92
N VAL A 110 8.81 -7.16 -7.91
CA VAL A 110 8.46 -8.59 -7.84
C VAL A 110 6.96 -8.76 -7.62
N VAL A 111 6.36 -7.95 -6.75
CA VAL A 111 4.90 -7.92 -6.53
C VAL A 111 4.17 -7.53 -7.81
N GLN A 112 4.66 -6.49 -8.51
CA GLN A 112 4.08 -6.04 -9.76
C GLN A 112 4.07 -7.14 -10.83
N THR A 113 5.19 -7.79 -11.06
CA THR A 113 5.30 -8.92 -12.01
C THR A 113 4.40 -10.07 -11.59
N GLY A 114 4.45 -10.50 -10.33
CA GLY A 114 3.61 -11.57 -9.81
C GLY A 114 2.12 -11.31 -9.98
N LYS A 115 1.67 -10.05 -9.81
CA LYS A 115 0.26 -9.69 -9.95
C LYS A 115 -0.22 -9.57 -11.38
N TYR A 116 0.56 -8.93 -12.26
CA TYR A 116 0.06 -8.56 -13.60
C TYR A 116 0.56 -9.47 -14.73
N GLU A 117 1.68 -10.14 -14.54
CA GLU A 117 2.29 -11.00 -15.55
C GLU A 117 2.12 -12.47 -15.19
N ASP A 118 2.65 -12.90 -14.05
CA ASP A 118 2.71 -14.32 -13.67
C ASP A 118 1.40 -14.84 -13.06
N GLN A 119 0.56 -13.97 -12.49
CA GLN A 119 -0.65 -14.30 -11.74
C GLN A 119 -0.38 -15.23 -10.55
N VAL A 120 0.84 -15.20 -10.02
CA VAL A 120 1.28 -15.97 -8.85
C VAL A 120 2.39 -15.21 -8.10
N PHE A 121 2.38 -15.30 -6.79
CA PHE A 121 3.47 -14.79 -5.96
C PHE A 121 4.46 -15.92 -5.64
N GLY A 122 5.74 -15.73 -5.98
CA GLY A 122 6.79 -16.73 -5.80
C GLY A 122 7.12 -17.05 -4.34
N ASP A 123 7.80 -18.18 -4.10
CA ASP A 123 8.19 -18.64 -2.75
C ASP A 123 9.09 -17.64 -2.01
N ASP A 124 9.90 -16.88 -2.72
CA ASP A 124 10.79 -15.90 -2.11
C ASP A 124 9.98 -14.73 -1.50
N LEU A 125 8.87 -14.33 -2.14
CA LEU A 125 7.96 -13.34 -1.58
C LEU A 125 7.27 -13.88 -0.32
N VAL A 126 6.82 -15.14 -0.33
CA VAL A 126 6.24 -15.80 0.85
C VAL A 126 7.22 -15.84 2.02
N LYS A 127 8.49 -16.20 1.76
CA LYS A 127 9.54 -16.21 2.78
C LYS A 127 9.80 -14.82 3.35
N ALA A 128 9.96 -13.82 2.48
CA ALA A 128 10.16 -12.42 2.90
C ALA A 128 8.99 -11.91 3.74
N ALA A 129 7.77 -12.24 3.35
CA ALA A 129 6.56 -11.93 4.07
C ALA A 129 6.52 -12.58 5.46
N ALA A 130 6.86 -13.85 5.56
CA ALA A 130 6.92 -14.56 6.84
C ALA A 130 8.02 -14.00 7.77
N GLU A 131 9.17 -13.64 7.22
CA GLU A 131 10.25 -12.97 7.95
C GLU A 131 9.82 -11.59 8.46
N MET A 132 9.13 -10.81 7.63
CA MET A 132 8.57 -9.53 8.02
C MET A 132 7.61 -9.69 9.20
N VAL A 133 6.65 -10.61 9.15
CA VAL A 133 5.69 -10.83 10.24
C VAL A 133 6.40 -11.23 11.53
N ARG A 134 7.40 -12.10 11.46
CA ARG A 134 8.19 -12.50 12.65
C ARG A 134 8.99 -11.33 13.24
N SER A 135 9.60 -10.49 12.39
CA SER A 135 10.38 -9.33 12.86
C SER A 135 9.50 -8.20 13.38
N TRP A 136 8.33 -8.00 12.78
CA TRP A 136 7.34 -7.03 13.25
C TRP A 136 6.75 -7.43 14.61
N ASN A 137 6.56 -8.74 14.86
CA ASN A 137 6.05 -9.27 16.11
C ASN A 137 4.77 -8.56 16.61
N PRO A 138 3.66 -8.59 15.82
CA PRO A 138 2.44 -7.86 16.15
C PRO A 138 1.85 -8.32 17.48
N GLN A 139 1.28 -7.36 18.24
CA GLN A 139 0.67 -7.63 19.55
C GLN A 139 -0.80 -7.19 19.56
N PRO A 140 -1.73 -8.06 19.98
CA PRO A 140 -1.54 -9.46 20.36
C PRO A 140 -1.11 -10.33 19.17
N ALA A 141 -0.35 -11.39 19.42
CA ALA A 141 0.17 -12.26 18.35
C ALA A 141 -0.99 -12.89 17.54
N PRO A 142 -0.95 -12.89 16.20
CA PRO A 142 -1.97 -13.52 15.38
C PRO A 142 -2.02 -15.04 15.61
N GLU A 143 -3.22 -15.57 15.72
CA GLU A 143 -3.49 -16.99 15.93
C GLU A 143 -3.95 -17.70 14.65
N TRP A 144 -4.33 -16.94 13.63
CA TRP A 144 -4.78 -17.43 12.34
C TRP A 144 -4.61 -16.38 11.25
N VAL A 145 -4.79 -16.80 9.99
CA VAL A 145 -4.65 -15.97 8.81
C VAL A 145 -5.94 -15.99 8.01
N THR A 146 -6.33 -14.85 7.48
CA THR A 146 -7.36 -14.71 6.46
C THR A 146 -6.91 -13.74 5.37
N CYS A 147 -7.65 -13.65 4.28
CA CYS A 147 -7.30 -12.74 3.19
C CYS A 147 -8.48 -11.89 2.74
N VAL A 148 -8.15 -10.76 2.12
CA VAL A 148 -9.14 -9.93 1.41
C VAL A 148 -9.55 -10.64 0.12
N PRO A 149 -10.87 -10.90 -0.09
CA PRO A 149 -11.32 -11.56 -1.31
C PRO A 149 -11.23 -10.61 -2.53
N SER A 150 -10.61 -11.09 -3.61
CA SER A 150 -10.52 -10.40 -4.89
C SER A 150 -11.43 -11.04 -5.92
N LEU A 151 -12.29 -10.25 -6.60
CA LEU A 151 -13.11 -10.74 -7.71
C LEU A 151 -12.34 -10.86 -9.03
N ARG A 152 -11.23 -10.13 -9.16
CA ARG A 152 -10.41 -10.12 -10.39
C ARG A 152 -9.34 -11.19 -10.38
N HIS A 153 -8.75 -11.42 -9.23
CA HIS A 153 -7.67 -12.38 -9.02
C HIS A 153 -8.02 -13.25 -7.80
N PRO A 154 -9.08 -14.07 -7.87
CA PRO A 154 -9.64 -14.76 -6.70
C PRO A 154 -8.68 -15.76 -6.07
N GLN A 155 -7.75 -16.31 -6.86
CA GLN A 155 -6.78 -17.29 -6.38
C GLN A 155 -5.49 -16.65 -5.87
N LEU A 156 -5.03 -15.55 -6.47
CA LEU A 156 -3.73 -14.93 -6.22
C LEU A 156 -3.48 -14.63 -4.73
N VAL A 157 -4.38 -13.86 -4.11
CA VAL A 157 -4.24 -13.48 -2.68
C VAL A 157 -4.53 -14.67 -1.78
N ASN A 158 -5.50 -15.51 -2.15
CA ASN A 158 -5.88 -16.69 -1.39
C ASN A 158 -4.72 -17.69 -1.26
N GLU A 159 -4.14 -18.11 -2.39
CA GLU A 159 -3.00 -19.06 -2.41
C GLU A 159 -1.77 -18.47 -1.72
N PHE A 160 -1.52 -17.18 -1.90
CA PHE A 160 -0.43 -16.53 -1.20
C PHE A 160 -0.64 -16.53 0.32
N ALA A 161 -1.85 -16.16 0.79
CA ALA A 161 -2.19 -16.13 2.21
C ALA A 161 -2.14 -17.52 2.85
N GLU A 162 -2.57 -18.57 2.13
CA GLU A 162 -2.47 -19.96 2.57
C GLU A 162 -1.01 -20.39 2.75
N ARG A 163 -0.14 -20.15 1.76
CA ARG A 163 1.29 -20.45 1.83
C ARG A 163 2.00 -19.63 2.91
N LEU A 164 1.60 -18.38 3.13
CA LEU A 164 2.11 -17.56 4.22
C LEU A 164 1.69 -18.13 5.59
N ALA A 165 0.44 -18.55 5.73
CA ALA A 165 -0.06 -19.19 6.95
C ALA A 165 0.72 -20.48 7.26
N GLU A 166 0.98 -21.31 6.26
CA GLU A 166 1.82 -22.50 6.38
C GLU A 166 3.24 -22.15 6.86
N ALA A 167 3.88 -21.15 6.23
CA ALA A 167 5.21 -20.67 6.60
C ALA A 167 5.26 -20.12 8.04
N LEU A 168 4.16 -19.51 8.52
CA LEU A 168 4.01 -19.01 9.89
C LEU A 168 3.55 -20.09 10.87
N ARG A 169 3.14 -21.27 10.41
CA ARG A 169 2.52 -22.34 11.17
C ARG A 169 1.21 -21.91 11.85
N LEU A 170 0.44 -21.10 11.15
CA LEU A 170 -0.88 -20.65 11.58
C LEU A 170 -1.96 -21.29 10.70
N PRO A 171 -3.16 -21.55 11.24
CA PRO A 171 -4.28 -22.00 10.41
C PRO A 171 -4.71 -20.90 9.46
N PHE A 172 -5.05 -21.27 8.21
CA PHE A 172 -5.67 -20.42 7.22
C PHE A 172 -7.17 -20.64 7.17
N ASP A 173 -7.96 -19.56 7.17
CA ASP A 173 -9.42 -19.61 7.07
C ASP A 173 -9.93 -18.40 6.26
N PRO A 174 -10.26 -18.55 4.97
CA PRO A 174 -10.71 -17.46 4.09
C PRO A 174 -12.19 -17.13 4.32
N VAL A 175 -12.50 -16.56 5.47
CA VAL A 175 -13.89 -16.30 5.95
C VAL A 175 -14.56 -15.10 5.31
N LEU A 176 -13.80 -14.19 4.69
CA LEU A 176 -14.33 -12.99 4.07
C LEU A 176 -14.84 -13.27 2.66
N VAL A 177 -16.02 -12.75 2.34
CA VAL A 177 -16.59 -12.76 0.98
C VAL A 177 -16.93 -11.35 0.55
N LYS A 178 -16.73 -11.07 -0.73
CA LYS A 178 -17.13 -9.80 -1.33
C LYS A 178 -18.55 -9.91 -1.85
N SER A 179 -19.49 -9.27 -1.18
CA SER A 179 -20.92 -9.39 -1.43
C SER A 179 -21.43 -8.55 -2.62
N ARG A 180 -20.65 -7.58 -3.08
CA ARG A 180 -21.05 -6.67 -4.18
C ARG A 180 -19.88 -6.40 -5.11
N ASP A 181 -20.12 -6.54 -6.41
CA ASP A 181 -19.19 -6.03 -7.43
C ASP A 181 -19.36 -4.51 -7.54
N ARG A 182 -18.27 -3.78 -7.36
CA ARG A 182 -18.22 -2.32 -7.42
C ARG A 182 -17.01 -1.89 -8.26
N PRO A 183 -17.02 -0.68 -8.86
CA PRO A 183 -15.89 -0.17 -9.63
C PRO A 183 -14.57 -0.25 -8.85
N PRO A 184 -13.43 -0.48 -9.50
CA PRO A 184 -12.12 -0.47 -8.86
C PRO A 184 -11.86 0.85 -8.13
N GLN A 185 -11.29 0.79 -6.93
CA GLN A 185 -10.99 1.97 -6.11
C GLN A 185 -10.09 2.98 -6.84
N LYS A 186 -9.10 2.50 -7.60
CA LYS A 186 -8.19 3.35 -8.39
C LYS A 186 -8.86 4.21 -9.45
N MET A 187 -10.12 3.93 -9.79
CA MET A 187 -10.92 4.78 -10.68
C MET A 187 -11.64 5.91 -9.94
N LEU A 188 -11.59 5.93 -8.60
CA LEU A 188 -12.27 6.90 -7.76
C LEU A 188 -11.29 7.98 -7.29
N GLN A 189 -11.57 9.23 -7.65
CA GLN A 189 -10.63 10.34 -7.51
C GLN A 189 -10.47 10.90 -6.09
N ASN A 190 -11.30 10.48 -5.12
CA ASN A 190 -11.17 10.96 -3.75
C ASN A 190 -11.47 9.90 -2.69
N SER A 191 -10.90 10.08 -1.51
CA SER A 191 -10.98 9.16 -0.38
C SER A 191 -12.42 8.88 0.09
N SER A 192 -13.34 9.84 -0.04
CA SER A 192 -14.74 9.66 0.35
C SER A 192 -15.47 8.70 -0.60
N HIS A 193 -15.23 8.81 -1.92
CA HIS A 193 -15.78 7.89 -2.90
C HIS A 193 -15.20 6.49 -2.74
N GLN A 194 -13.90 6.38 -2.46
CA GLN A 194 -13.24 5.10 -2.19
C GLN A 194 -13.83 4.42 -0.95
N ALA A 195 -14.03 5.17 0.14
CA ALA A 195 -14.66 4.67 1.36
C ALA A 195 -16.10 4.20 1.11
N ALA A 196 -16.91 5.02 0.44
CA ALA A 196 -18.29 4.66 0.10
C ALA A 196 -18.39 3.43 -0.81
N ASN A 197 -17.41 3.26 -1.69
CA ASN A 197 -17.33 2.11 -2.58
C ASN A 197 -17.05 0.80 -1.85
N VAL A 198 -16.33 0.85 -0.74
CA VAL A 198 -15.91 -0.33 0.03
C VAL A 198 -16.88 -0.66 1.16
N PHE A 199 -17.50 0.38 1.76
CA PHE A 199 -18.40 0.19 2.89
C PHE A 199 -19.58 -0.73 2.57
N GLY A 200 -19.76 -1.79 3.37
CA GLY A 200 -20.77 -2.82 3.17
C GLY A 200 -20.53 -3.71 1.93
N ALA A 201 -19.30 -3.73 1.39
CA ALA A 201 -18.95 -4.59 0.26
C ALA A 201 -18.45 -5.97 0.68
N PHE A 202 -18.16 -6.17 1.98
CA PHE A 202 -17.67 -7.41 2.53
C PHE A 202 -18.61 -7.96 3.59
N SER A 203 -18.64 -9.26 3.72
CA SER A 203 -19.36 -10.02 4.75
C SER A 203 -18.58 -11.28 5.11
N ILE A 204 -19.02 -11.98 6.13
CA ILE A 204 -18.44 -13.27 6.53
C ILE A 204 -19.32 -14.40 6.00
N ASP A 205 -18.68 -15.44 5.50
CA ASP A 205 -19.36 -16.66 5.01
C ASP A 205 -19.50 -17.67 6.16
N GLY A 206 -20.72 -17.71 6.73
CA GLY A 206 -21.05 -18.61 7.84
C GLY A 206 -20.50 -18.16 9.21
N PRO A 207 -20.61 -19.00 10.24
CA PRO A 207 -20.15 -18.67 11.58
C PRO A 207 -18.63 -18.78 11.69
N LEU A 208 -18.00 -17.79 12.34
CA LEU A 208 -16.56 -17.82 12.60
C LEU A 208 -16.20 -18.95 13.57
N ARG A 209 -15.19 -19.71 13.20
CA ARG A 209 -14.62 -20.78 14.06
C ARG A 209 -13.52 -20.26 14.98
N ARG A 210 -12.94 -19.09 14.67
CA ARG A 210 -11.80 -18.48 15.36
C ARG A 210 -12.09 -17.02 15.64
N LEU A 211 -11.96 -16.63 16.91
CA LEU A 211 -12.16 -15.26 17.38
C LEU A 211 -10.86 -14.62 17.93
N GLY A 212 -9.76 -15.36 17.96
CA GLY A 212 -8.44 -14.85 18.34
C GLY A 212 -7.93 -13.81 17.33
N PRO A 213 -6.80 -13.16 17.64
CA PRO A 213 -6.15 -12.19 16.74
C PRO A 213 -5.86 -12.78 15.36
N VAL A 214 -6.13 -12.02 14.30
CA VAL A 214 -5.99 -12.46 12.90
C VAL A 214 -4.98 -11.62 12.13
N LEU A 215 -4.20 -12.27 11.27
CA LEU A 215 -3.42 -11.63 10.22
C LEU A 215 -4.30 -11.53 8.97
N LEU A 216 -4.63 -10.32 8.55
CA LEU A 216 -5.44 -10.04 7.36
C LEU A 216 -4.52 -9.68 6.18
N VAL A 217 -4.48 -10.54 5.18
CA VAL A 217 -3.58 -10.45 4.02
C VAL A 217 -4.28 -9.86 2.80
N ASP A 218 -3.62 -8.92 2.12
CA ASP A 218 -4.02 -8.40 0.80
C ASP A 218 -2.77 -8.27 -0.08
N ASP A 219 -2.95 -8.02 -1.38
CA ASP A 219 -1.83 -7.85 -2.34
C ASP A 219 -1.33 -6.40 -2.43
N ILE A 220 -2.20 -5.42 -2.49
CA ILE A 220 -1.86 -3.99 -2.63
C ILE A 220 -2.77 -3.13 -1.76
N VAL A 221 -2.18 -2.16 -1.06
CA VAL A 221 -2.90 -1.12 -0.34
C VAL A 221 -2.71 0.24 -1.02
N ASP A 222 -3.81 0.85 -1.39
CA ASP A 222 -3.92 2.26 -1.82
C ASP A 222 -4.49 3.10 -0.66
N SER A 223 -5.78 3.19 -0.54
CA SER A 223 -6.46 4.10 0.40
C SER A 223 -6.66 3.55 1.81
N ARG A 224 -6.34 2.29 2.06
CA ARG A 224 -6.55 1.56 3.33
C ARG A 224 -8.03 1.33 3.71
N TRP A 225 -8.99 1.75 2.88
CA TRP A 225 -10.42 1.57 3.18
C TRP A 225 -10.85 0.10 3.12
N THR A 226 -10.24 -0.70 2.25
CA THR A 226 -10.47 -2.15 2.19
C THR A 226 -10.13 -2.82 3.52
N PHE A 227 -8.96 -2.55 4.08
CA PHE A 227 -8.56 -3.06 5.38
C PHE A 227 -9.46 -2.56 6.51
N SER A 228 -9.85 -1.27 6.46
CA SER A 228 -10.74 -0.72 7.47
C SER A 228 -12.10 -1.41 7.48
N GLU A 229 -12.67 -1.71 6.31
CA GLU A 229 -13.97 -2.38 6.24
C GLU A 229 -13.86 -3.87 6.58
N CYS A 230 -12.87 -4.58 6.06
CA CYS A 230 -12.66 -5.99 6.41
C CYS A 230 -12.39 -6.16 7.92
N ALA A 231 -11.58 -5.28 8.51
CA ALA A 231 -11.35 -5.29 9.95
C ALA A 231 -12.63 -5.01 10.74
N ARG A 232 -13.44 -4.01 10.33
CA ARG A 232 -14.73 -3.72 10.96
C ARG A 232 -15.65 -4.94 10.93
N VAL A 233 -15.77 -5.60 9.80
CA VAL A 233 -16.61 -6.80 9.65
C VAL A 233 -16.14 -7.92 10.60
N LEU A 234 -14.82 -8.20 10.64
CA LEU A 234 -14.24 -9.22 11.52
C LEU A 234 -14.41 -8.85 13.02
N ARG A 235 -14.18 -7.60 13.38
CA ARG A 235 -14.31 -7.10 14.76
C ARG A 235 -15.75 -7.15 15.26
N LEU A 236 -16.73 -6.81 14.44
CA LEU A 236 -18.15 -6.92 14.78
C LEU A 236 -18.61 -8.37 15.05
N GLU A 237 -17.95 -9.35 14.43
CA GLU A 237 -18.17 -10.77 14.70
C GLU A 237 -17.34 -11.28 15.89
N GLY A 238 -16.66 -10.41 16.62
CA GLY A 238 -15.97 -10.72 17.87
C GLY A 238 -14.49 -11.12 17.73
N VAL A 239 -13.87 -10.94 16.58
CA VAL A 239 -12.40 -11.15 16.41
C VAL A 239 -11.62 -10.20 17.30
N ALA A 240 -10.71 -10.72 18.11
CA ALA A 240 -10.02 -9.99 19.17
C ALA A 240 -9.10 -8.85 18.68
N ALA A 241 -8.41 -9.06 17.56
CA ALA A 241 -7.58 -8.04 16.88
C ALA A 241 -7.42 -8.41 15.41
N VAL A 242 -7.24 -7.39 14.55
CA VAL A 242 -7.01 -7.57 13.10
C VAL A 242 -5.74 -6.83 12.71
N HIS A 243 -4.72 -7.57 12.30
CA HIS A 243 -3.43 -7.06 11.87
C HIS A 243 -3.36 -7.05 10.34
N PRO A 244 -3.48 -5.89 9.67
CA PRO A 244 -3.33 -5.79 8.23
C PRO A 244 -1.90 -6.09 7.79
N ARG A 245 -1.79 -6.91 6.76
CA ARG A 245 -0.53 -7.23 6.13
C ARG A 245 -0.71 -7.29 4.62
N HIS A 246 0.19 -6.67 3.85
CA HIS A 246 0.17 -6.78 2.40
C HIS A 246 1.57 -6.65 1.77
N GLU A 247 1.64 -6.91 0.46
CA GLU A 247 2.89 -6.94 -0.27
C GLU A 247 3.40 -5.53 -0.57
N ASP A 248 2.50 -4.56 -0.89
CA ASP A 248 2.91 -3.30 -1.46
C ASP A 248 1.99 -2.12 -1.12
N VAL A 249 2.56 -0.90 -1.00
CA VAL A 249 1.83 0.37 -0.78
C VAL A 249 1.96 1.23 -2.04
N GLU A 250 0.83 1.69 -2.58
CA GLU A 250 0.82 2.82 -3.51
C GLU A 250 0.93 4.13 -2.70
N ASP A 251 1.97 4.95 -2.97
CA ASP A 251 2.19 6.28 -2.40
C ASP A 251 1.24 7.33 -3.03
#